data_52b112c5e659aa794b0122a12f7ef00b
#
_entry.id   52b112c5e659aa794b0122a12f7ef00b
#
_cell.length_a   1.000
_cell.length_b   1.000
_cell.length_c   1.000
_cell.angle_alpha   90.00
_cell.angle_beta   90.00
_cell.angle_gamma   90.00
#
_symmetry.space_group_name_H-M   'P 1'
#
loop_
_entity.id
_entity.type
_entity.pdbx_description
1 polymer ?
#
loop_
_entity_poly.entity_id
_entity_poly.type
_entity_poly.pdbx_seq_one_letter_code
_entity_poly.pdbx_strand_id
1 'polypeptide(L)'
;MTARKRQTQTGFTLVELMVALAVLAVLLGIAVPSFQSITNRNRLTAVTNEMLGAVQLARVEAVRRNARVVFCPTTNGTACGGDNWLRSIVLAPGGEVVRELQFEGAGLVVLQSAAIDNGDRISFGANGYARAGNAAASRQGTLRVCSTRVDSAENARDVQINISRVSVRTAGDDGCDAAPAN
;
A
#
# COMPACT_ATOMS: atom_id res chain seq x y z
N MET A 1 70.93 1.66 15.22
CA MET A 1 70.01 2.32 16.20
C MET A 1 68.99 3.10 15.44
N THR A 2 67.74 2.57 15.32
CA THR A 2 66.64 3.23 14.60
C THR A 2 65.86 4.04 15.61
N ALA A 3 65.82 5.36 15.43
CA ALA A 3 65.05 6.27 16.25
C ALA A 3 63.57 6.15 15.91
N ARG A 4 62.74 5.67 16.84
CA ARG A 4 61.29 5.59 16.74
C ARG A 4 60.71 7.00 16.87
N LYS A 5 60.20 7.54 15.76
CA LYS A 5 59.51 8.83 15.72
C LYS A 5 58.21 8.74 16.57
N ARG A 6 58.16 9.45 17.70
CA ARG A 6 56.92 9.58 18.49
C ARG A 6 55.92 10.34 17.69
N GLN A 7 54.80 9.69 17.34
CA GLN A 7 53.63 10.36 16.79
C GLN A 7 52.95 11.11 17.94
N THR A 8 52.83 12.40 17.82
CA THR A 8 52.05 13.24 18.73
C THR A 8 50.57 12.95 18.44
N GLN A 9 49.87 12.36 19.39
CA GLN A 9 48.40 12.22 19.35
C GLN A 9 47.79 13.58 19.71
N THR A 10 47.15 14.21 18.74
CA THR A 10 46.32 15.40 18.96
C THR A 10 44.93 14.94 19.45
N GLY A 11 44.55 15.30 20.66
CA GLY A 11 43.21 15.07 21.21
C GLY A 11 42.27 16.17 20.80
N PHE A 12 40.97 15.84 20.73
CA PHE A 12 39.88 16.83 20.48
C PHE A 12 39.72 17.77 21.68
N THR A 13 39.47 19.05 21.40
CA THR A 13 39.11 20.01 22.45
C THR A 13 37.64 19.87 22.83
N LEU A 14 37.31 20.22 24.09
CA LEU A 14 35.91 20.21 24.55
C LEU A 14 35.03 21.13 23.73
N VAL A 15 35.53 22.26 23.30
CA VAL A 15 34.79 23.23 22.45
C VAL A 15 34.52 22.65 21.07
N GLU A 16 35.45 21.95 20.45
CA GLU A 16 35.29 21.31 19.16
C GLU A 16 34.19 20.23 19.20
N LEU A 17 34.14 19.44 20.30
CA LEU A 17 33.07 18.48 20.52
C LEU A 17 31.69 19.16 20.66
N MET A 18 31.62 20.27 21.42
CA MET A 18 30.38 21.02 21.60
C MET A 18 29.86 21.60 20.26
N VAL A 19 30.74 22.16 19.44
CA VAL A 19 30.38 22.68 18.12
C VAL A 19 29.95 21.56 17.19
N ALA A 20 30.63 20.43 17.18
CA ALA A 20 30.25 19.26 16.37
C ALA A 20 28.87 18.74 16.75
N LEU A 21 28.56 18.64 18.05
CA LEU A 21 27.23 18.21 18.52
C LEU A 21 26.15 19.24 18.18
N ALA A 22 26.42 20.53 18.27
CA ALA A 22 25.47 21.57 17.87
C ALA A 22 25.14 21.51 16.38
N VAL A 23 26.13 21.37 15.51
CA VAL A 23 25.95 21.20 14.07
C VAL A 23 25.18 19.91 13.77
N LEU A 24 25.53 18.80 14.42
CA LEU A 24 24.84 17.51 14.25
C LEU A 24 23.35 17.63 14.63
N ALA A 25 23.04 18.30 15.73
CA ALA A 25 21.65 18.50 16.17
C ALA A 25 20.82 19.28 15.15
N VAL A 26 21.39 20.32 14.53
CA VAL A 26 20.72 21.10 13.46
C VAL A 26 20.49 20.23 12.22
N LEU A 27 21.48 19.44 11.80
CA LEU A 27 21.36 18.56 10.64
C LEU A 27 20.29 17.47 10.86
N LEU A 28 20.24 16.86 12.04
CA LEU A 28 19.23 15.87 12.39
C LEU A 28 17.82 16.47 12.43
N GLY A 29 17.68 17.71 12.88
CA GLY A 29 16.41 18.43 12.89
C GLY A 29 15.76 18.59 11.51
N ILE A 30 16.58 18.66 10.45
CA ILE A 30 16.11 18.76 9.05
C ILE A 30 15.99 17.37 8.40
N ALA A 31 16.93 16.47 8.68
CA ALA A 31 17.02 15.17 8.02
C ALA A 31 15.86 14.22 8.43
N VAL A 32 15.49 14.22 9.72
CA VAL A 32 14.46 13.29 10.25
C VAL A 32 13.09 13.48 9.59
N PRO A 33 12.50 14.69 9.52
CA PRO A 33 11.18 14.86 8.89
C PRO A 33 11.19 14.54 7.39
N SER A 34 12.28 14.86 6.68
CA SER A 34 12.43 14.53 5.27
C SER A 34 12.44 13.02 5.04
N PHE A 35 13.16 12.26 5.87
CA PHE A 35 13.21 10.80 5.79
C PHE A 35 11.84 10.16 6.07
N GLN A 36 11.08 10.69 7.02
CA GLN A 36 9.73 10.19 7.32
C GLN A 36 8.78 10.37 6.13
N SER A 37 8.81 11.49 5.43
CA SER A 37 7.96 11.72 4.27
C SER A 37 8.26 10.74 3.14
N ILE A 38 9.53 10.48 2.84
CA ILE A 38 9.97 9.51 1.83
C ILE A 38 9.50 8.10 2.22
N THR A 39 9.67 7.70 3.47
CA THR A 39 9.27 6.38 3.97
C THR A 39 7.76 6.17 3.86
N ASN A 40 6.95 7.19 4.21
CA ASN A 40 5.50 7.11 4.11
C ASN A 40 5.02 7.00 2.64
N ARG A 41 5.63 7.75 1.72
CA ARG A 41 5.33 7.65 0.27
C ARG A 41 5.73 6.28 -0.29
N ASN A 42 6.88 5.76 0.09
CA ASN A 42 7.32 4.43 -0.34
C ASN A 42 6.38 3.33 0.18
N ARG A 43 5.93 3.45 1.43
CA ARG A 43 4.96 2.52 2.01
C ARG A 43 3.61 2.56 1.27
N LEU A 44 3.07 3.74 0.99
CA LEU A 44 1.84 3.90 0.19
C LEU A 44 1.98 3.20 -1.17
N THR A 45 3.10 3.41 -1.84
CA THR A 45 3.39 2.79 -3.13
C THR A 45 3.52 1.27 -3.02
N ALA A 46 4.20 0.77 -1.99
CA ALA A 46 4.38 -0.67 -1.76
C ALA A 46 3.04 -1.37 -1.53
N VAL A 47 2.19 -0.85 -0.64
CA VAL A 47 0.85 -1.39 -0.36
C VAL A 47 -0.02 -1.39 -1.62
N THR A 48 0.01 -0.30 -2.38
CA THR A 48 -0.73 -0.19 -3.64
C THR A 48 -0.28 -1.25 -4.66
N ASN A 49 1.02 -1.43 -4.83
CA ASN A 49 1.57 -2.42 -5.76
C ASN A 49 1.25 -3.86 -5.33
N GLU A 50 1.26 -4.12 -4.04
CA GLU A 50 0.90 -5.44 -3.53
C GLU A 50 -0.59 -5.74 -3.71
N MET A 51 -1.46 -4.75 -3.48
CA MET A 51 -2.89 -4.85 -3.77
C MET A 51 -3.16 -5.05 -5.26
N LEU A 52 -2.47 -4.28 -6.13
CA LEU A 52 -2.52 -4.48 -7.58
C LEU A 52 -2.10 -5.91 -7.96
N GLY A 53 -1.02 -6.41 -7.37
CA GLY A 53 -0.54 -7.77 -7.58
C GLY A 53 -1.57 -8.84 -7.19
N ALA A 54 -2.29 -8.64 -6.08
CA ALA A 54 -3.36 -9.55 -5.64
C ALA A 54 -4.57 -9.53 -6.59
N VAL A 55 -4.97 -8.36 -7.07
CA VAL A 55 -6.05 -8.24 -8.08
C VAL A 55 -5.65 -8.95 -9.38
N GLN A 56 -4.41 -8.78 -9.83
CA GLN A 56 -3.89 -9.47 -11.01
C GLN A 56 -3.80 -10.98 -10.80
N LEU A 57 -3.36 -11.42 -9.62
CA LEU A 57 -3.33 -12.84 -9.24
C LEU A 57 -4.73 -13.46 -9.29
N ALA A 58 -5.73 -12.78 -8.73
CA ALA A 58 -7.12 -13.25 -8.78
C ALA A 58 -7.59 -13.47 -10.22
N ARG A 59 -7.21 -12.58 -11.13
CA ARG A 59 -7.51 -12.69 -12.56
C ARG A 59 -6.82 -13.90 -13.22
N VAL A 60 -5.52 -14.05 -12.98
CA VAL A 60 -4.74 -15.17 -13.55
C VAL A 60 -5.25 -16.50 -13.04
N GLU A 61 -5.56 -16.60 -11.73
CA GLU A 61 -6.13 -17.79 -11.12
C GLU A 61 -7.53 -18.13 -11.68
N ALA A 62 -8.36 -17.12 -11.95
CA ALA A 62 -9.67 -17.33 -12.54
C ALA A 62 -9.59 -17.96 -13.94
N VAL A 63 -8.68 -17.46 -14.77
CA VAL A 63 -8.43 -18.01 -16.11
C VAL A 63 -7.80 -19.40 -16.02
N ARG A 64 -6.78 -19.59 -15.17
CA ARG A 64 -6.07 -20.85 -14.99
C ARG A 64 -6.99 -21.97 -14.51
N ARG A 65 -7.90 -21.66 -13.57
CA ARG A 65 -8.85 -22.63 -12.99
C ARG A 65 -10.13 -22.78 -13.82
N ASN A 66 -10.31 -21.98 -14.85
CA ASN A 66 -11.55 -21.87 -15.63
C ASN A 66 -12.77 -21.66 -14.71
N ALA A 67 -12.63 -20.84 -13.66
CA ALA A 67 -13.64 -20.66 -12.62
C ALA A 67 -13.58 -19.24 -12.04
N ARG A 68 -14.62 -18.87 -11.27
CA ARG A 68 -14.64 -17.55 -10.63
C ARG A 68 -13.69 -17.52 -9.44
N VAL A 69 -12.81 -16.50 -9.39
CA VAL A 69 -11.95 -16.16 -8.25
C VAL A 69 -12.33 -14.78 -7.73
N VAL A 70 -12.30 -14.62 -6.42
CA VAL A 70 -12.74 -13.39 -5.73
C VAL A 70 -11.57 -12.79 -4.96
N PHE A 71 -11.42 -11.48 -5.02
CA PHE A 71 -10.59 -10.68 -4.13
C PHE A 71 -11.51 -9.87 -3.23
N CYS A 72 -11.36 -9.99 -1.91
CA CYS A 72 -12.28 -9.40 -0.93
C CYS A 72 -11.59 -9.14 0.42
N PRO A 73 -12.11 -8.20 1.23
CA PRO A 73 -11.67 -8.08 2.61
C PRO A 73 -12.03 -9.32 3.42
N THR A 74 -11.33 -9.52 4.53
CA THR A 74 -11.55 -10.65 5.43
C THR A 74 -11.32 -10.27 6.88
N THR A 75 -12.11 -10.85 7.78
CA THR A 75 -11.92 -10.72 9.22
C THR A 75 -11.17 -11.91 9.81
N ASN A 76 -11.24 -13.07 9.18
CA ASN A 76 -10.71 -14.34 9.71
C ASN A 76 -9.62 -14.99 8.83
N GLY A 77 -9.31 -14.41 7.66
CA GLY A 77 -8.31 -14.94 6.72
C GLY A 77 -8.78 -16.14 5.88
N THR A 78 -10.02 -16.62 6.03
CA THR A 78 -10.51 -17.82 5.36
C THR A 78 -11.75 -17.61 4.50
N ALA A 79 -12.50 -16.54 4.75
CA ALA A 79 -13.72 -16.18 4.03
C ALA A 79 -13.79 -14.68 3.79
N CYS A 80 -14.52 -14.26 2.75
CA CYS A 80 -14.84 -12.86 2.54
C CYS A 80 -15.74 -12.35 3.65
N GLY A 81 -15.43 -11.16 4.19
CA GLY A 81 -16.25 -10.50 5.21
C GLY A 81 -15.57 -9.25 5.78
N GLY A 82 -16.39 -8.28 6.18
CA GLY A 82 -15.94 -6.97 6.61
C GLY A 82 -15.68 -6.03 5.43
N ASP A 83 -15.32 -4.80 5.77
CA ASP A 83 -15.07 -3.67 4.86
C ASP A 83 -13.59 -3.21 4.86
N ASN A 84 -12.78 -3.77 5.76
CA ASN A 84 -11.39 -3.39 5.92
C ASN A 84 -10.48 -4.10 4.91
N TRP A 85 -10.17 -3.45 3.81
CA TRP A 85 -9.30 -3.95 2.75
C TRP A 85 -7.81 -4.03 3.13
N LEU A 86 -7.40 -3.48 4.26
CA LEU A 86 -6.04 -3.65 4.77
C LEU A 86 -5.75 -5.12 5.12
N ARG A 87 -6.80 -5.91 5.39
CA ARG A 87 -6.71 -7.36 5.44
C ARG A 87 -7.64 -7.96 4.40
N SER A 88 -7.08 -8.60 3.40
CA SER A 88 -7.83 -9.11 2.25
C SER A 88 -7.28 -10.44 1.76
N ILE A 89 -8.12 -11.20 1.05
CA ILE A 89 -7.78 -12.51 0.51
C ILE A 89 -8.14 -12.63 -0.96
N VAL A 90 -7.38 -13.47 -1.66
CA VAL A 90 -7.75 -14.02 -2.96
C VAL A 90 -8.33 -15.41 -2.71
N LEU A 91 -9.62 -15.58 -2.99
CA LEU A 91 -10.39 -16.77 -2.70
C LEU A 91 -10.78 -17.48 -4.00
N ALA A 92 -10.36 -18.74 -4.14
CA ALA A 92 -10.72 -19.60 -5.24
C ALA A 92 -12.00 -20.41 -4.94
N PRO A 93 -12.62 -21.06 -5.94
CA PRO A 93 -13.75 -21.95 -5.73
C PRO A 93 -13.47 -23.02 -4.68
N GLY A 94 -14.50 -23.35 -3.90
CA GLY A 94 -14.37 -24.34 -2.82
C GLY A 94 -13.80 -23.76 -1.51
N GLY A 95 -13.57 -22.44 -1.44
CA GLY A 95 -13.07 -21.80 -0.23
C GLY A 95 -11.54 -21.86 -0.05
N GLU A 96 -10.81 -22.20 -1.10
CA GLU A 96 -9.35 -22.22 -1.09
C GLU A 96 -8.80 -20.80 -1.08
N VAL A 97 -8.02 -20.44 -0.07
CA VAL A 97 -7.30 -19.16 -0.01
C VAL A 97 -6.00 -19.29 -0.80
N VAL A 98 -5.93 -18.57 -1.93
CA VAL A 98 -4.74 -18.53 -2.79
C VAL A 98 -3.67 -17.61 -2.23
N ARG A 99 -4.11 -16.48 -1.67
CA ARG A 99 -3.23 -15.48 -1.05
C ARG A 99 -3.98 -14.69 0.00
N GLU A 100 -3.34 -14.44 1.11
CA GLU A 100 -3.76 -13.46 2.11
C GLU A 100 -2.82 -12.25 2.07
N LEU A 101 -3.39 -11.07 2.22
CA LEU A 101 -2.68 -9.80 2.39
C LEU A 101 -3.06 -9.24 3.74
N GLN A 102 -2.07 -8.76 4.47
CA GLN A 102 -2.28 -8.04 5.70
C GLN A 102 -1.32 -6.85 5.73
N PHE A 103 -1.88 -5.66 5.71
CA PHE A 103 -1.12 -4.41 5.76
C PHE A 103 -1.24 -3.79 7.13
N GLU A 104 -0.10 -3.58 7.76
CA GLU A 104 -0.01 -2.87 9.03
C GLU A 104 0.57 -1.48 8.80
N GLY A 105 0.03 -0.47 9.48
CA GLY A 105 0.60 0.85 9.46
C GLY A 105 -0.36 1.94 9.84
N ALA A 106 0.07 2.75 10.80
CA ALA A 106 -0.68 3.91 11.22
C ALA A 106 -0.87 4.89 10.07
N GLY A 107 -2.11 5.31 9.82
CA GLY A 107 -2.47 6.29 8.81
C GLY A 107 -2.71 5.73 7.42
N LEU A 108 -2.67 4.41 7.21
CA LEU A 108 -3.14 3.79 5.98
C LEU A 108 -4.64 3.50 6.06
N VAL A 109 -5.36 3.85 5.00
CA VAL A 109 -6.79 3.60 4.82
C VAL A 109 -6.99 3.07 3.40
N VAL A 110 -7.91 2.14 3.22
CA VAL A 110 -8.35 1.71 1.89
C VAL A 110 -9.83 1.96 1.76
N LEU A 111 -10.17 2.80 0.81
CA LEU A 111 -11.54 3.19 0.48
C LEU A 111 -11.98 2.49 -0.80
N GLN A 112 -13.26 2.25 -0.94
CA GLN A 112 -13.83 1.59 -2.09
C GLN A 112 -14.89 2.45 -2.77
N SER A 113 -15.00 2.32 -4.08
CA SER A 113 -16.06 2.96 -4.83
C SER A 113 -17.42 2.29 -4.59
N ALA A 114 -18.50 3.01 -4.80
CA ALA A 114 -19.87 2.51 -4.61
C ALA A 114 -20.17 1.19 -5.34
N ALA A 115 -19.51 0.94 -6.46
CA ALA A 115 -19.67 -0.31 -7.19
C ALA A 115 -19.08 -1.52 -6.45
N ILE A 116 -17.96 -1.33 -5.74
CA ILE A 116 -17.32 -2.38 -4.93
C ILE A 116 -18.03 -2.52 -3.59
N ASP A 117 -18.44 -1.40 -2.97
CA ASP A 117 -19.19 -1.33 -1.72
C ASP A 117 -20.47 -2.18 -1.74
N ASN A 118 -21.08 -2.34 -2.91
CA ASN A 118 -22.18 -3.28 -3.09
C ASN A 118 -21.68 -4.74 -3.05
N GLY A 119 -21.22 -5.19 -1.88
CA GLY A 119 -20.83 -6.56 -1.59
C GLY A 119 -19.34 -6.79 -1.35
N ASP A 120 -18.54 -5.73 -1.20
CA ASP A 120 -17.16 -5.74 -0.72
C ASP A 120 -16.28 -6.78 -1.42
N ARG A 121 -16.32 -6.79 -2.77
CA ARG A 121 -15.55 -7.77 -3.54
C ARG A 121 -15.26 -7.32 -4.96
N ILE A 122 -14.18 -7.87 -5.47
CA ILE A 122 -13.81 -7.84 -6.88
C ILE A 122 -13.71 -9.29 -7.33
N SER A 123 -14.41 -9.68 -8.38
CA SER A 123 -14.36 -11.05 -8.89
C SER A 123 -13.97 -11.09 -10.36
N PHE A 124 -13.26 -12.14 -10.73
CA PHE A 124 -12.89 -12.44 -12.11
C PHE A 124 -13.54 -13.74 -12.55
N GLY A 125 -14.10 -13.74 -13.74
CA GLY A 125 -14.61 -14.96 -14.38
C GLY A 125 -13.51 -15.74 -15.10
N ALA A 126 -13.84 -16.93 -15.59
CA ALA A 126 -12.95 -17.77 -16.40
C ALA A 126 -12.40 -17.07 -17.66
N ASN A 127 -13.13 -16.09 -18.18
CA ASN A 127 -12.71 -15.25 -19.31
C ASN A 127 -11.78 -14.09 -18.91
N GLY A 128 -11.40 -13.98 -17.63
CA GLY A 128 -10.56 -12.91 -17.10
C GLY A 128 -11.24 -11.55 -16.99
N TYR A 129 -12.57 -11.48 -17.15
CA TYR A 129 -13.31 -10.22 -17.01
C TYR A 129 -13.66 -9.94 -15.55
N ALA A 130 -13.42 -8.69 -15.15
CA ALA A 130 -13.70 -8.19 -13.83
C ALA A 130 -15.19 -7.92 -13.60
N ARG A 131 -15.61 -8.08 -12.34
CA ARG A 131 -16.85 -7.56 -11.77
C ARG A 131 -16.56 -6.92 -10.43
N ALA A 132 -17.13 -5.75 -10.20
CA ALA A 132 -17.08 -5.05 -8.93
C ALA A 132 -18.38 -5.27 -8.17
N GLY A 133 -18.28 -5.66 -6.91
CA GLY A 133 -19.43 -5.92 -6.05
C GLY A 133 -20.30 -7.11 -6.49
N ASN A 134 -21.55 -7.09 -6.06
CA ASN A 134 -22.54 -8.13 -6.35
C ASN A 134 -23.37 -7.86 -7.63
N ALA A 135 -23.39 -6.61 -8.11
CA ALA A 135 -24.19 -6.25 -9.26
C ALA A 135 -23.65 -6.90 -10.53
N ALA A 136 -24.49 -7.63 -11.24
CA ALA A 136 -24.13 -8.37 -12.46
C ALA A 136 -23.58 -7.45 -13.57
N ALA A 137 -24.06 -6.20 -13.61
CA ALA A 137 -23.69 -5.20 -14.61
C ALA A 137 -22.46 -4.37 -14.24
N SER A 138 -22.04 -4.37 -12.97
CA SER A 138 -20.92 -3.55 -12.51
C SER A 138 -19.59 -4.18 -12.91
N ARG A 139 -18.92 -3.56 -13.88
CA ARG A 139 -17.67 -4.04 -14.47
C ARG A 139 -16.51 -3.08 -14.22
N GLN A 140 -16.76 -2.03 -13.45
CA GLN A 140 -15.80 -1.01 -13.08
C GLN A 140 -15.88 -0.79 -11.58
N GLY A 141 -14.74 -0.49 -10.99
CA GLY A 141 -14.66 -0.14 -9.59
C GLY A 141 -13.26 0.33 -9.25
N THR A 142 -13.13 1.07 -8.18
CA THR A 142 -11.87 1.65 -7.74
C THR A 142 -11.65 1.31 -6.26
N LEU A 143 -10.45 0.83 -5.95
CA LEU A 143 -9.94 0.79 -4.58
C LEU A 143 -8.91 1.91 -4.43
N ARG A 144 -9.11 2.80 -3.48
CA ARG A 144 -8.20 3.88 -3.13
C ARG A 144 -7.37 3.49 -1.91
N VAL A 145 -6.07 3.38 -2.08
CA VAL A 145 -5.13 3.29 -0.97
C VAL A 145 -4.70 4.70 -0.62
N CYS A 146 -4.92 5.13 0.61
CA CYS A 146 -4.65 6.48 1.07
C CYS A 146 -3.80 6.47 2.34
N SER A 147 -3.00 7.51 2.55
CA SER A 147 -2.17 7.70 3.74
C SER A 147 -2.33 9.10 4.31
N THR A 148 -2.80 9.21 5.54
CA THR A 148 -2.90 10.49 6.27
C THR A 148 -1.54 11.08 6.66
N ARG A 149 -0.43 10.38 6.36
CA ARG A 149 0.95 10.80 6.66
C ARG A 149 1.71 11.31 5.45
N VAL A 150 1.07 11.39 4.31
CA VAL A 150 1.59 11.94 3.05
C VAL A 150 0.82 13.23 2.76
N ASP A 151 1.43 14.15 2.04
CA ASP A 151 0.79 15.38 1.60
C ASP A 151 -0.50 15.11 0.81
N SER A 152 -1.58 15.83 1.10
CA SER A 152 -2.93 15.56 0.56
C SER A 152 -3.01 15.60 -0.96
N ALA A 153 -2.11 16.30 -1.63
CA ALA A 153 -2.06 16.34 -3.09
C ALA A 153 -1.62 15.01 -3.73
N GLU A 154 -0.89 14.15 -2.99
CA GLU A 154 -0.30 12.91 -3.49
C GLU A 154 -0.49 11.71 -2.54
N ASN A 155 -1.35 11.86 -1.55
CA ASN A 155 -1.52 10.88 -0.47
C ASN A 155 -2.33 9.65 -0.84
N ALA A 156 -2.86 9.58 -2.05
CA ALA A 156 -3.71 8.49 -2.50
C ALA A 156 -3.26 7.85 -3.82
N ARG A 157 -3.58 6.58 -3.97
CA ARG A 157 -3.39 5.78 -5.18
C ARG A 157 -4.66 5.01 -5.46
N ASP A 158 -5.24 5.24 -6.62
CA ASP A 158 -6.44 4.57 -7.09
C ASP A 158 -6.07 3.34 -7.92
N VAL A 159 -6.41 2.16 -7.42
CA VAL A 159 -6.37 0.91 -8.19
C VAL A 159 -7.69 0.81 -8.93
N GLN A 160 -7.68 1.15 -10.20
CA GLN A 160 -8.87 1.14 -11.06
C GLN A 160 -9.02 -0.21 -11.73
N ILE A 161 -10.17 -0.83 -11.50
CA ILE A 161 -10.56 -2.10 -12.09
C ILE A 161 -11.58 -1.81 -13.19
N ASN A 162 -11.25 -2.18 -14.41
CA ASN A 162 -12.17 -2.17 -15.54
C ASN A 162 -12.34 -3.60 -16.06
N ILE A 163 -13.29 -3.83 -16.97
CA ILE A 163 -13.63 -5.15 -17.49
C ILE A 163 -12.41 -6.03 -17.77
N SER A 164 -11.44 -5.48 -18.51
CA SER A 164 -10.27 -6.22 -19.01
C SER A 164 -8.94 -5.64 -18.54
N ARG A 165 -8.96 -4.53 -17.80
CA ARG A 165 -7.75 -3.78 -17.43
C ARG A 165 -7.78 -3.40 -15.96
N VAL A 166 -6.62 -3.54 -15.33
CA VAL A 166 -6.35 -2.98 -14.00
C VAL A 166 -5.21 -1.99 -14.12
N SER A 167 -5.35 -0.81 -13.56
CA SER A 167 -4.35 0.26 -13.63
C SER A 167 -4.28 1.01 -12.30
N VAL A 168 -3.16 1.68 -12.05
CA VAL A 168 -2.98 2.54 -10.89
C VAL A 168 -2.89 3.99 -11.35
N ARG A 169 -3.53 4.88 -10.62
CA ARG A 169 -3.49 6.32 -10.82
C ARG A 169 -3.13 7.00 -9.50
N THR A 170 -2.31 8.05 -9.56
CA THR A 170 -2.09 8.96 -8.43
C THR A 170 -3.33 9.82 -8.23
N ALA A 171 -3.74 9.98 -6.99
CA ALA A 171 -4.85 10.82 -6.57
C ALA A 171 -4.46 11.60 -5.29
N GLY A 172 -5.21 12.64 -4.99
CA GLY A 172 -5.16 13.35 -3.72
C GLY A 172 -6.50 13.19 -3.00
N ASP A 173 -6.48 13.16 -1.68
CA ASP A 173 -7.66 13.05 -0.84
C ASP A 173 -7.44 13.77 0.50
N ASP A 174 -8.15 14.86 0.74
CA ASP A 174 -8.10 15.61 2.00
C ASP A 174 -8.77 14.77 3.12
N GLY A 175 -7.95 14.12 3.94
CA GLY A 175 -8.43 13.35 5.09
C GLY A 175 -8.52 11.85 4.87
N CYS A 176 -8.41 11.33 3.65
CA CYS A 176 -8.57 9.91 3.35
C CYS A 176 -9.96 9.35 3.72
N ASP A 177 -11.00 10.09 3.44
CA ASP A 177 -12.40 9.75 3.77
C ASP A 177 -13.34 9.77 2.54
N ALA A 178 -12.90 10.34 1.42
CA ALA A 178 -13.72 10.43 0.22
C ALA A 178 -13.68 9.12 -0.59
N ALA A 179 -14.84 8.49 -0.77
CA ALA A 179 -14.97 7.32 -1.63
C ALA A 179 -14.53 7.66 -3.08
N PRO A 180 -13.68 6.84 -3.71
CA PRO A 180 -13.24 7.09 -5.08
C PRO A 180 -14.39 6.93 -6.08
N ALA A 181 -14.30 7.64 -7.20
CA ALA A 181 -15.22 7.43 -8.33
C ALA A 181 -15.03 6.02 -8.94
N ASN A 182 -16.06 5.54 -9.62
CA ASN A 182 -16.03 4.27 -10.35
C ASN A 182 -15.14 4.35 -11.60
#